data_5ac37825aa3a23ca0f0581f97635fe11
#
_entry.id   5ac37825aa3a23ca0f0581f97635fe11
#
_cell.length_a   1.000
_cell.length_b   1.000
_cell.length_c   1.000
_cell.angle_alpha   90.00
_cell.angle_beta   90.00
_cell.angle_gamma   90.00
#
_symmetry.space_group_name_H-M   'P 1'
#
loop_
_entity.id
_entity.type
_entity.pdbx_description
1 polymer ?
#
loop_
_entity_poly.entity_id
_entity_poly.type
_entity_poly.pdbx_seq_one_letter_code
_entity_poly.pdbx_strand_id
1 'polypeptide(L)'
;MVFQTEPFATEFRFGGLPQLHVDVTPQGSGGQLYALLQDCDSEGCIHVGHAIMDLRYHAGGTDYQVVAPGVTINAKMEFLAMDVVIPEGHTLRLSLRSTGDDYLPASTSAPVEIEPGDDSVLRVDEVNPDIEHYFLPPQCRHPACVAE
;
A
#
# COMPACT_ATOMS: atom_id res chain seq x y z
N MET A 1 0.88 -12.07 0.51
CA MET A 1 -0.14 -12.14 -0.57
C MET A 1 0.12 -11.01 -1.55
N VAL A 2 -0.16 -11.22 -2.85
CA VAL A 2 0.08 -10.23 -3.90
C VAL A 2 -1.16 -10.10 -4.78
N PHE A 3 -1.55 -8.87 -5.08
CA PHE A 3 -2.58 -8.51 -6.05
C PHE A 3 -1.93 -7.63 -7.12
N GLN A 4 -2.42 -7.69 -8.34
CA GLN A 4 -1.87 -6.92 -9.44
C GLN A 4 -2.99 -6.61 -10.44
N THR A 5 -2.99 -5.38 -10.98
CA THR A 5 -3.91 -5.00 -12.05
C THR A 5 -3.52 -5.66 -13.37
N GLU A 6 -4.42 -5.66 -14.34
CA GLU A 6 -4.01 -5.77 -15.73
C GLU A 6 -3.12 -4.57 -16.11
N PRO A 7 -2.30 -4.68 -17.18
CA PRO A 7 -1.54 -3.55 -17.67
C PRO A 7 -2.46 -2.39 -18.05
N PHE A 8 -2.10 -1.19 -17.63
CA PHE A 8 -2.85 0.00 -17.98
C PHE A 8 -2.79 0.26 -19.50
N ALA A 9 -3.95 0.49 -20.12
CA ALA A 9 -4.05 0.76 -21.55
C ALA A 9 -3.57 2.18 -21.92
N THR A 10 -3.51 3.07 -20.95
CA THR A 10 -3.01 4.44 -21.04
C THR A 10 -2.32 4.80 -19.73
N GLU A 11 -1.53 5.85 -19.72
CA GLU A 11 -0.97 6.39 -18.49
C GLU A 11 -2.08 6.60 -17.46
N PHE A 12 -1.83 6.15 -16.21
CA PHE A 12 -2.76 6.29 -15.09
C PHE A 12 -2.09 7.10 -13.98
N ARG A 13 -2.70 8.23 -13.62
CA ARG A 13 -2.21 9.05 -12.52
C ARG A 13 -3.18 9.04 -11.36
N PHE A 14 -2.67 8.84 -10.17
CA PHE A 14 -3.45 8.93 -8.94
C PHE A 14 -2.69 9.73 -7.87
N GLY A 15 -3.44 10.36 -6.97
CA GLY A 15 -2.89 11.20 -5.91
C GLY A 15 -3.69 11.12 -4.62
N GLY A 16 -3.29 11.93 -3.63
CA GLY A 16 -3.98 12.00 -2.34
C GLY A 16 -3.48 10.95 -1.34
N LEU A 17 -4.40 10.40 -0.55
CA LEU A 17 -4.17 9.42 0.52
C LEU A 17 -4.84 8.09 0.14
N PRO A 18 -4.17 7.20 -0.59
CA PRO A 18 -4.74 5.89 -0.89
C PRO A 18 -5.16 5.14 0.37
N GLN A 19 -6.28 4.43 0.29
CA GLN A 19 -6.85 3.68 1.41
C GLN A 19 -7.02 2.21 1.02
N LEU A 20 -6.54 1.33 1.91
CA LEU A 20 -6.72 -0.11 1.79
C LEU A 20 -7.65 -0.58 2.90
N HIS A 21 -8.74 -1.23 2.52
CA HIS A 21 -9.56 -2.03 3.43
C HIS A 21 -9.36 -3.49 3.07
N VAL A 22 -9.04 -4.33 4.05
CA VAL A 22 -8.81 -5.75 3.79
C VAL A 22 -9.24 -6.58 4.99
N ASP A 23 -9.93 -7.69 4.71
CA ASP A 23 -10.32 -8.65 5.73
C ASP A 23 -9.14 -9.55 6.08
N VAL A 24 -8.87 -9.63 7.38
CA VAL A 24 -7.77 -10.43 7.94
C VAL A 24 -8.24 -11.18 9.18
N THR A 25 -7.72 -12.40 9.34
CA THR A 25 -8.01 -13.26 10.49
C THR A 25 -6.72 -13.51 11.27
N PRO A 26 -6.44 -12.72 12.31
CA PRO A 26 -5.28 -12.92 13.16
C PRO A 26 -5.37 -14.24 13.94
N GLN A 27 -4.30 -15.00 13.98
CA GLN A 27 -4.22 -16.24 14.76
C GLN A 27 -3.72 -15.99 16.20
N GLY A 28 -3.49 -14.74 16.57
CA GLY A 28 -3.09 -14.29 17.90
C GLY A 28 -3.79 -13.02 18.34
N SER A 29 -3.44 -12.51 19.53
CA SER A 29 -4.05 -11.30 20.12
C SER A 29 -3.52 -9.98 19.54
N GLY A 30 -2.91 -10.01 18.37
CA GLY A 30 -2.35 -8.89 17.65
C GLY A 30 -1.67 -9.36 16.37
N GLY A 31 -0.92 -8.48 15.77
CA GLY A 31 -0.19 -8.73 14.52
C GLY A 31 0.13 -7.42 13.84
N GLN A 32 0.86 -7.51 12.77
CA GLN A 32 1.25 -6.36 11.96
C GLN A 32 0.92 -6.67 10.50
N LEU A 33 0.38 -5.69 9.82
CA LEU A 33 0.15 -5.73 8.38
C LEU A 33 0.95 -4.62 7.71
N TYR A 34 1.71 -4.98 6.69
CA TYR A 34 2.46 -4.09 5.83
C TYR A 34 1.92 -4.20 4.42
N ALA A 35 1.48 -3.09 3.86
CA ALA A 35 0.98 -2.97 2.51
C ALA A 35 1.98 -2.18 1.66
N LEU A 36 2.44 -2.76 0.57
CA LEU A 36 3.41 -2.17 -0.34
C LEU A 36 2.76 -2.00 -1.71
N LEU A 37 2.72 -0.75 -2.21
CA LEU A 37 2.37 -0.44 -3.60
C LEU A 37 3.63 -0.35 -4.45
N GLN A 38 3.56 -0.94 -5.63
CA GLN A 38 4.65 -0.98 -6.61
C GLN A 38 4.12 -0.73 -8.01
N ASP A 39 4.88 0.01 -8.80
CA ASP A 39 4.76 0.09 -10.25
C ASP A 39 5.66 -1.00 -10.85
N CYS A 40 5.07 -1.86 -11.70
CA CYS A 40 5.78 -3.00 -12.24
C CYS A 40 5.67 -3.05 -13.77
N ASP A 41 6.80 -3.39 -14.40
CA ASP A 41 6.93 -3.63 -15.83
C ASP A 41 7.64 -4.98 -16.11
N SER A 42 8.14 -5.17 -17.33
CA SER A 42 8.90 -6.36 -17.73
C SER A 42 10.30 -6.47 -17.12
N GLU A 43 10.84 -5.36 -16.61
CA GLU A 43 12.19 -5.30 -16.01
C GLU A 43 12.14 -5.48 -14.49
N GLY A 44 10.97 -5.23 -13.87
CA GLY A 44 10.79 -5.39 -12.43
C GLY A 44 9.72 -4.50 -11.82
N CYS A 45 9.87 -4.24 -10.53
CA CYS A 45 8.93 -3.41 -9.78
C CYS A 45 9.68 -2.34 -8.99
N ILE A 46 9.17 -1.13 -9.03
CA ILE A 46 9.65 -0.02 -8.20
C ILE A 46 8.67 0.29 -7.07
N HIS A 47 9.17 0.75 -5.95
CA HIS A 47 8.38 1.15 -4.80
C HIS A 47 7.65 2.46 -5.10
N VAL A 48 6.34 2.46 -4.94
CA VAL A 48 5.46 3.62 -5.08
C VAL A 48 5.12 4.20 -3.70
N GLY A 49 4.72 3.34 -2.78
CA GLY A 49 4.38 3.75 -1.43
C GLY A 49 4.05 2.56 -0.55
N HIS A 50 3.91 2.81 0.74
CA HIS A 50 3.54 1.77 1.68
C HIS A 50 2.68 2.31 2.82
N ALA A 51 1.99 1.38 3.49
CA ALA A 51 1.32 1.60 4.76
C ALA A 51 1.66 0.46 5.72
N ILE A 52 1.67 0.77 7.01
CA ILE A 52 1.89 -0.23 8.06
C ILE A 52 0.88 -0.04 9.17
N MET A 53 0.41 -1.15 9.73
CA MET A 53 -0.58 -1.14 10.79
C MET A 53 -0.27 -2.23 11.82
N ASP A 54 -0.38 -1.88 13.09
CA ASP A 54 -0.63 -2.85 14.16
C ASP A 54 -2.12 -3.17 14.17
N LEU A 55 -2.48 -4.44 14.07
CA LEU A 55 -3.87 -4.88 13.97
C LEU A 55 -4.75 -4.49 15.17
N ARG A 56 -4.13 -4.11 16.29
CA ARG A 56 -4.85 -3.54 17.43
C ARG A 56 -5.45 -2.15 17.14
N TYR A 57 -5.11 -1.55 16.00
CA TYR A 57 -5.67 -0.29 15.51
C TYR A 57 -6.42 -0.48 14.18
N HIS A 58 -6.95 -1.67 13.93
CA HIS A 58 -7.55 -2.07 12.66
C HIS A 58 -8.74 -1.21 12.21
N ALA A 59 -9.46 -0.57 13.15
CA ALA A 59 -10.55 0.33 12.81
C ALA A 59 -10.08 1.67 12.22
N GLY A 60 -8.77 1.91 12.21
CA GLY A 60 -8.15 3.19 11.84
C GLY A 60 -8.03 4.13 13.05
N GLY A 61 -7.25 5.22 12.87
CA GLY A 61 -7.03 6.20 13.94
C GLY A 61 -6.12 5.69 15.05
N THR A 62 -6.39 6.14 16.29
CA THR A 62 -5.57 5.88 17.48
C THR A 62 -6.27 5.02 18.53
N ASP A 63 -7.47 4.53 18.24
CA ASP A 63 -8.27 3.78 19.20
C ASP A 63 -7.86 2.31 19.26
N TYR A 64 -7.35 1.90 20.43
CA TYR A 64 -6.97 0.54 20.69
C TYR A 64 -8.19 -0.40 20.68
N GLN A 65 -8.11 -1.47 19.91
CA GLN A 65 -9.11 -2.51 19.78
C GLN A 65 -8.57 -3.85 20.29
N VAL A 66 -9.41 -4.64 20.91
CA VAL A 66 -9.06 -6.00 21.28
C VAL A 66 -9.13 -6.88 20.04
N VAL A 67 -8.02 -7.53 19.72
CA VAL A 67 -7.95 -8.52 18.63
C VAL A 67 -8.15 -9.91 19.22
N ALA A 68 -9.21 -10.58 18.80
CA ALA A 68 -9.48 -11.96 19.23
C ALA A 68 -8.93 -12.95 18.19
N PRO A 69 -8.14 -13.95 18.60
CA PRO A 69 -7.61 -14.98 17.68
C PRO A 69 -8.73 -15.69 16.92
N GLY A 70 -8.55 -15.88 15.61
CA GLY A 70 -9.51 -16.56 14.74
C GLY A 70 -10.76 -15.76 14.39
N VAL A 71 -10.85 -14.49 14.80
CA VAL A 71 -11.96 -13.59 14.43
C VAL A 71 -11.52 -12.67 13.30
N THR A 72 -12.25 -12.70 12.19
CA THR A 72 -12.00 -11.82 11.04
C THR A 72 -12.29 -10.38 11.40
N ILE A 73 -11.39 -9.49 11.07
CA ILE A 73 -11.51 -8.04 11.22
C ILE A 73 -11.22 -7.35 9.89
N ASN A 74 -11.88 -6.22 9.63
CA ASN A 74 -11.57 -5.38 8.48
C ASN A 74 -10.49 -4.37 8.87
N ALA A 75 -9.28 -4.54 8.34
CA ALA A 75 -8.16 -3.65 8.58
C ALA A 75 -8.22 -2.45 7.62
N LYS A 76 -8.30 -1.24 8.17
CA LYS A 76 -8.39 0.02 7.42
C LYS A 76 -7.06 0.75 7.49
N MET A 77 -6.29 0.67 6.42
CA MET A 77 -4.98 1.26 6.31
C MET A 77 -5.02 2.50 5.42
N GLU A 78 -4.29 3.54 5.79
CA GLU A 78 -4.08 4.72 4.98
C GLU A 78 -2.60 4.81 4.62
N PHE A 79 -2.32 5.00 3.33
CA PHE A 79 -0.98 5.26 2.83
C PHE A 79 -0.60 6.72 3.09
N LEU A 80 0.68 7.02 3.06
CA LEU A 80 1.13 8.41 3.03
C LEU A 80 0.63 9.10 1.75
N ALA A 81 0.46 10.43 1.84
CA ALA A 81 0.09 11.23 0.70
C ALA A 81 1.11 11.04 -0.44
N MET A 82 0.60 10.80 -1.63
CA MET A 82 1.42 10.56 -2.81
C MET A 82 0.80 11.19 -4.06
N ASP A 83 1.60 11.31 -5.10
CA ASP A 83 1.20 11.68 -6.43
C ASP A 83 2.06 10.85 -7.38
N VAL A 84 1.43 9.94 -8.09
CA VAL A 84 2.09 8.86 -8.82
C VAL A 84 1.53 8.76 -10.23
N VAL A 85 2.43 8.57 -11.17
CA VAL A 85 2.11 8.24 -12.55
C VAL A 85 2.55 6.80 -12.82
N ILE A 86 1.62 5.96 -13.24
CA ILE A 86 1.86 4.61 -13.73
C ILE A 86 1.83 4.68 -15.26
N PRO A 87 2.94 4.41 -15.97
CA PRO A 87 2.98 4.49 -17.42
C PRO A 87 2.07 3.48 -18.12
N GLU A 88 1.72 3.76 -19.39
CA GLU A 88 1.05 2.78 -20.25
C GLU A 88 1.84 1.47 -20.31
N GLY A 89 1.14 0.35 -20.24
CA GLY A 89 1.71 -1.00 -20.25
C GLY A 89 2.24 -1.49 -18.90
N HIS A 90 2.35 -0.63 -17.90
CA HIS A 90 2.73 -1.01 -16.53
C HIS A 90 1.52 -1.50 -15.74
N THR A 91 1.79 -2.12 -14.60
CA THR A 91 0.78 -2.66 -13.68
C THR A 91 0.97 -2.09 -12.29
N LEU A 92 -0.11 -1.85 -11.56
CA LEU A 92 -0.05 -1.52 -10.14
C LEU A 92 -0.14 -2.82 -9.32
N ARG A 93 0.86 -3.05 -8.47
CA ARG A 93 0.93 -4.22 -7.60
C ARG A 93 0.77 -3.81 -6.14
N LEU A 94 -0.11 -4.51 -5.42
CA LEU A 94 -0.24 -4.46 -3.97
C LEU A 94 0.31 -5.75 -3.37
N SER A 95 1.30 -5.63 -2.50
CA SER A 95 1.86 -6.75 -1.73
C SER A 95 1.51 -6.59 -0.26
N LEU A 96 0.85 -7.60 0.33
CA LEU A 96 0.55 -7.65 1.76
C LEU A 96 1.49 -8.62 2.46
N ARG A 97 2.15 -8.13 3.51
CA ARG A 97 3.22 -8.83 4.27
C ARG A 97 3.02 -8.59 5.77
N SER A 98 3.72 -9.36 6.58
CA SER A 98 3.76 -9.15 8.05
C SER A 98 4.70 -8.02 8.46
N THR A 99 5.65 -7.63 7.62
CA THR A 99 6.60 -6.54 7.87
C THR A 99 7.19 -6.02 6.57
N GLY A 100 7.81 -4.84 6.60
CA GLY A 100 8.62 -4.27 5.53
C GLY A 100 10.09 -4.15 5.95
N ASP A 101 10.96 -3.84 4.99
CA ASP A 101 12.41 -3.83 5.19
C ASP A 101 12.85 -2.79 6.23
N ASP A 102 12.09 -1.70 6.37
CA ASP A 102 12.36 -0.59 7.28
C ASP A 102 11.69 -0.72 8.66
N TYR A 103 10.96 -1.83 8.91
CA TYR A 103 10.15 -1.99 10.10
C TYR A 103 10.50 -3.27 10.86
N LEU A 104 10.55 -3.16 12.19
CA LEU A 104 10.69 -4.32 13.05
C LEU A 104 9.39 -5.13 13.06
N PRO A 105 9.45 -6.47 13.03
CA PRO A 105 8.28 -7.30 13.22
C PRO A 105 7.60 -7.00 14.56
N ALA A 106 6.27 -7.10 14.60
CA ALA A 106 5.53 -6.99 15.84
C ALA A 106 6.03 -8.05 16.85
N SER A 107 6.16 -7.66 18.12
CA SER A 107 6.61 -8.53 19.19
C SER A 107 5.69 -9.73 19.47
N THR A 108 4.46 -9.67 18.96
CA THR A 108 3.46 -10.75 19.03
C THR A 108 3.20 -11.26 17.62
N SER A 109 4.15 -11.97 17.04
CA SER A 109 4.02 -12.52 15.70
C SER A 109 3.20 -13.81 15.72
N ALA A 110 1.89 -13.68 15.57
CA ALA A 110 1.06 -14.80 15.15
C ALA A 110 0.81 -14.69 13.64
N PRO A 111 0.59 -15.81 12.94
CA PRO A 111 0.16 -15.77 11.55
C PRO A 111 -1.11 -14.93 11.40
N VAL A 112 -1.22 -14.24 10.26
CA VAL A 112 -2.41 -13.49 9.86
C VAL A 112 -2.87 -14.09 8.54
N GLU A 113 -4.07 -14.62 8.52
CA GLU A 113 -4.73 -15.06 7.30
C GLU A 113 -5.35 -13.85 6.62
N ILE A 114 -5.20 -13.74 5.31
CA ILE A 114 -5.76 -12.68 4.50
C ILE A 114 -6.78 -13.32 3.58
N GLU A 115 -8.04 -12.98 3.77
CA GLU A 115 -9.17 -13.48 2.99
C GLU A 115 -9.79 -12.29 2.25
N PRO A 116 -9.38 -12.02 1.00
CA PRO A 116 -9.97 -10.95 0.22
C PRO A 116 -11.45 -11.27 -0.03
N GLY A 117 -12.31 -10.53 0.62
CA GLY A 117 -13.75 -10.56 0.40
C GLY A 117 -14.21 -9.39 -0.45
N ASP A 118 -15.54 -9.28 -0.64
CA ASP A 118 -16.17 -8.19 -1.40
C ASP A 118 -15.88 -6.81 -0.79
N ASP A 119 -15.55 -6.76 0.51
CA ASP A 119 -15.20 -5.54 1.24
C ASP A 119 -13.69 -5.23 1.21
N SER A 120 -12.88 -6.09 0.58
CA SER A 120 -11.45 -5.86 0.42
C SER A 120 -11.20 -4.99 -0.80
N VAL A 121 -10.76 -3.74 -0.57
CA VAL A 121 -10.64 -2.74 -1.63
C VAL A 121 -9.44 -1.83 -1.39
N LEU A 122 -8.67 -1.59 -2.45
CA LEU A 122 -7.72 -0.49 -2.54
C LEU A 122 -8.40 0.68 -3.29
N ARG A 123 -8.52 1.82 -2.63
CA ARG A 123 -9.05 3.05 -3.22
C ARG A 123 -7.91 4.01 -3.49
N VAL A 124 -7.90 4.53 -4.69
CA VAL A 124 -6.98 5.58 -5.15
C VAL A 124 -7.81 6.66 -5.84
N ASP A 125 -7.44 7.92 -5.63
CA ASP A 125 -8.12 9.03 -6.29
C ASP A 125 -7.39 9.32 -7.61
N GLU A 126 -8.08 9.11 -8.74
CA GLU A 126 -7.56 9.47 -10.05
C GLU A 126 -7.41 10.98 -10.17
N VAL A 127 -6.25 11.43 -10.60
CA VAL A 127 -5.99 12.84 -10.87
C VAL A 127 -6.41 13.15 -12.30
N ASN A 128 -7.24 14.19 -12.47
CA ASN A 128 -7.67 14.62 -13.80
C ASN A 128 -6.45 14.97 -14.69
N PRO A 129 -6.25 14.27 -15.81
CA PRO A 129 -5.12 14.53 -16.71
C PRO A 129 -5.13 15.92 -17.34
N ASP A 130 -6.29 16.60 -17.40
CA ASP A 130 -6.43 17.95 -17.98
C ASP A 130 -5.91 19.07 -17.05
N ILE A 131 -5.54 18.75 -15.81
CA ILE A 131 -4.91 19.71 -14.92
C ILE A 131 -3.44 19.86 -15.33
N GLU A 132 -3.05 21.03 -15.84
CA GLU A 132 -1.63 21.34 -16.06
C GLU A 132 -0.86 21.21 -14.73
N HIS A 133 0.06 20.26 -14.69
CA HIS A 133 0.87 20.01 -13.54
C HIS A 133 2.23 20.71 -13.69
N TYR A 134 2.42 21.73 -12.90
CA TYR A 134 3.75 22.31 -12.72
C TYR A 134 4.59 21.41 -11.81
N PHE A 135 4.99 20.25 -12.31
CA PHE A 135 6.04 19.50 -11.65
C PHE A 135 7.39 20.09 -12.01
N LEU A 136 8.03 20.64 -11.01
CA LEU A 136 9.47 20.68 -11.05
C LEU A 136 9.92 19.20 -11.02
N PRO A 137 10.74 18.75 -11.97
CA PRO A 137 11.30 17.42 -11.90
C PRO A 137 11.87 17.20 -10.50
N PRO A 138 11.71 16.00 -9.93
CA PRO A 138 12.21 15.73 -8.59
C PRO A 138 13.67 16.16 -8.54
N GLN A 139 13.95 17.16 -7.69
CA GLN A 139 15.32 17.61 -7.49
C GLN A 139 16.04 16.47 -6.75
N CYS A 140 16.61 15.55 -7.51
CA CYS A 140 17.47 14.55 -6.93
C CYS A 140 18.67 15.24 -6.29
N ARG A 141 18.69 15.26 -4.95
CA ARG A 141 19.80 15.79 -4.17
C ARG A 141 20.93 14.79 -3.97
N HIS A 142 20.75 13.57 -4.46
CA HIS A 142 21.78 12.53 -4.38
C HIS A 142 22.90 12.84 -5.39
N PRO A 143 24.19 12.70 -5.00
CA PRO A 143 25.32 12.97 -5.88
C PRO A 143 25.27 12.22 -7.22
N ALA A 144 24.67 11.04 -7.26
CA ALA A 144 24.50 10.25 -8.50
C ALA A 144 23.50 10.87 -9.50
N CYS A 145 22.63 11.81 -9.07
CA CYS A 145 21.67 12.50 -9.94
C CYS A 145 22.19 13.86 -10.44
N VAL A 146 23.35 14.30 -10.00
CA VAL A 146 23.93 15.62 -10.32
C VAL A 146 25.07 15.47 -11.33
N ALA A 147 25.35 14.23 -11.78
CA ALA A 147 26.42 13.93 -12.74
C ALA A 147 25.88 13.93 -14.20
N GLU A 148 25.53 15.13 -14.72
CA GLU A 148 25.54 15.45 -16.15
C GLU A 148 26.26 16.77 -16.37
#